data_99fd70039e539c8bf4afff6c12fb832b
#
_entry.id   99fd70039e539c8bf4afff6c12fb832b
#
_cell.length_a   1.000
_cell.length_b   1.000
_cell.length_c   1.000
_cell.angle_alpha   90.00
_cell.angle_beta   90.00
_cell.angle_gamma   90.00
#
_symmetry.space_group_name_H-M   'P 1'
#
loop_
_entity.id
_entity.type
_entity.pdbx_description
1 polymer ?
#
loop_
_entity_poly.entity_id
_entity_poly.type
_entity_poly.pdbx_seq_one_letter_code
_entity_poly.pdbx_strand_id
1 'polypeptide(L)'
;MVERVSWMAPVDYEILLFFDEHPIQVTPKVIAANIDYDRQYVGKRCSTLADTGLLKSAGTGLYQLTDTGYAYLAGELDISELETEE
;
A
#
# COMPACT_ATOMS: atom_id res chain seq x y z
N MET A 1 16.95 -2.13 0.67
CA MET A 1 16.17 -2.74 -0.41
C MET A 1 14.91 -3.36 0.15
N VAL A 2 13.79 -3.16 -0.53
CA VAL A 2 12.50 -3.68 -0.08
C VAL A 2 12.40 -5.16 -0.43
N GLU A 3 11.99 -5.96 0.53
CA GLU A 3 11.82 -7.40 0.31
C GLU A 3 10.42 -7.71 -0.18
N ARG A 4 10.31 -8.75 -1.00
CA ARG A 4 9.02 -9.16 -1.50
C ARG A 4 8.23 -9.91 -0.46
N VAL A 5 6.94 -9.58 -0.37
CA VAL A 5 6.00 -10.29 0.48
C VAL A 5 5.19 -11.22 -0.42
N SER A 6 4.99 -12.45 0.01
CA SER A 6 4.43 -13.48 -0.87
C SER A 6 3.05 -13.15 -1.41
N TRP A 7 2.20 -12.44 -0.66
CA TRP A 7 0.84 -12.13 -1.11
C TRP A 7 0.76 -10.83 -1.91
N MET A 8 1.84 -10.08 -2.00
CA MET A 8 1.81 -8.79 -2.70
C MET A 8 1.88 -8.96 -4.22
N ALA A 9 1.08 -8.16 -4.91
CA ALA A 9 1.13 -8.04 -6.35
C ALA A 9 2.07 -6.89 -6.72
N PRO A 10 2.58 -6.86 -7.97
CA PRO A 10 3.44 -5.74 -8.39
C PRO A 10 2.81 -4.37 -8.19
N VAL A 11 1.49 -4.26 -8.38
CA VAL A 11 0.81 -2.98 -8.20
C VAL A 11 0.89 -2.49 -6.76
N ASP A 12 0.98 -3.41 -5.79
CA ASP A 12 1.06 -3.02 -4.38
C ASP A 12 2.31 -2.20 -4.10
N TYR A 13 3.44 -2.58 -4.71
CA TYR A 13 4.67 -1.83 -4.55
C TYR A 13 4.54 -0.44 -5.18
N GLU A 14 3.88 -0.35 -6.32
CA GLU A 14 3.65 0.93 -6.97
C GLU A 14 2.81 1.85 -6.10
N ILE A 15 1.77 1.27 -5.47
CA ILE A 15 0.90 2.03 -4.57
C ILE A 15 1.69 2.56 -3.37
N LEU A 16 2.47 1.69 -2.75
CA LEU A 16 3.24 2.07 -1.57
C LEU A 16 4.29 3.12 -1.91
N LEU A 17 4.96 2.97 -3.06
CA LEU A 17 5.96 3.94 -3.49
C LEU A 17 5.31 5.29 -3.80
N PHE A 18 4.10 5.28 -4.36
CA PHE A 18 3.39 6.52 -4.59
C PHE A 18 3.19 7.29 -3.28
N PHE A 19 2.77 6.59 -2.23
CA PHE A 19 2.57 7.23 -0.94
C PHE A 19 3.88 7.67 -0.31
N ASP A 20 4.97 6.93 -0.56
CA ASP A 20 6.27 7.32 -0.04
C ASP A 20 6.72 8.65 -0.62
N GLU A 21 6.43 8.87 -1.92
CA GLU A 21 6.79 10.11 -2.59
C GLU A 21 5.80 11.23 -2.31
N HIS A 22 4.57 10.88 -1.95
CA HIS A 22 3.50 11.84 -1.72
C HIS A 22 2.82 11.54 -0.39
N PRO A 23 3.35 12.05 0.72
CA PRO A 23 2.81 11.75 2.05
C PRO A 23 1.51 12.52 2.30
N ILE A 24 0.48 12.17 1.53
CA ILE A 24 -0.84 12.80 1.59
C ILE A 24 -1.90 11.72 1.59
N GLN A 25 -3.14 12.14 1.82
CA GLN A 25 -4.29 11.25 1.77
C GLN A 25 -4.90 11.36 0.39
N VAL A 26 -5.09 10.22 -0.27
CA VAL A 26 -5.65 10.20 -1.62
C VAL A 26 -6.62 9.04 -1.80
N THR A 27 -7.44 9.15 -2.84
CA THR A 27 -8.35 8.07 -3.21
C THR A 27 -7.65 7.13 -4.18
N PRO A 28 -8.15 5.88 -4.29
CA PRO A 28 -7.61 4.96 -5.30
C PRO A 28 -7.68 5.51 -6.72
N LYS A 29 -8.68 6.36 -7.01
CA LYS A 29 -8.78 6.97 -8.33
C LYS A 29 -7.55 7.81 -8.64
N VAL A 30 -7.10 8.60 -7.68
CA VAL A 30 -5.92 9.44 -7.86
C VAL A 30 -4.67 8.58 -8.04
N ILE A 31 -4.54 7.54 -7.22
CA ILE A 31 -3.38 6.65 -7.33
C ILE A 31 -3.37 6.00 -8.70
N ALA A 32 -4.51 5.43 -9.12
CA ALA A 32 -4.59 4.72 -10.39
C ALA A 32 -4.22 5.61 -11.56
N ALA A 33 -4.63 6.88 -11.52
CA ALA A 33 -4.31 7.82 -12.58
C ALA A 33 -2.82 8.08 -12.67
N ASN A 34 -2.11 7.98 -11.56
CA ASN A 34 -0.69 8.28 -11.52
C ASN A 34 0.20 7.08 -11.81
N ILE A 35 -0.27 5.86 -11.51
CA ILE A 35 0.53 4.67 -11.75
C ILE A 35 0.05 3.87 -12.96
N ASP A 36 -0.99 4.35 -13.61
CA ASP A 36 -1.50 3.78 -14.87
C ASP A 36 -2.04 2.36 -14.69
N TYR A 37 -2.87 2.20 -13.67
CA TYR A 37 -3.55 0.94 -13.40
C TYR A 37 -5.05 1.18 -13.34
N ASP A 38 -5.83 0.10 -13.44
CA ASP A 38 -7.28 0.17 -13.35
C ASP A 38 -7.70 0.62 -11.96
N ARG A 39 -8.64 1.58 -11.90
CA ARG A 39 -9.09 2.15 -10.64
C ARG A 39 -9.71 1.11 -9.71
N GLN A 40 -10.51 0.20 -10.25
CA GLN A 40 -11.17 -0.81 -9.42
C GLN A 40 -10.15 -1.76 -8.82
N TYR A 41 -9.16 -2.14 -9.61
CA TYR A 41 -8.10 -3.02 -9.13
C TYR A 41 -7.28 -2.33 -8.05
N VAL A 42 -6.92 -1.06 -8.27
CA VAL A 42 -6.17 -0.30 -7.27
C VAL A 42 -6.97 -0.19 -5.98
N GLY A 43 -8.30 0.03 -6.10
CA GLY A 43 -9.15 0.09 -4.92
C GLY A 43 -9.14 -1.19 -4.11
N LYS A 44 -9.20 -2.32 -4.78
CA LYS A 44 -9.14 -3.62 -4.09
C LYS A 44 -7.81 -3.81 -3.39
N ARG A 45 -6.72 -3.42 -4.05
CA ARG A 45 -5.39 -3.60 -3.45
C ARG A 45 -5.19 -2.64 -2.28
N CYS A 46 -5.70 -1.41 -2.37
CA CYS A 46 -5.64 -0.50 -1.24
C CYS A 46 -6.35 -1.07 -0.02
N SER A 47 -7.51 -1.70 -0.24
CA SER A 47 -8.24 -2.33 0.84
C SER A 47 -7.44 -3.47 1.48
N THR A 48 -6.81 -4.30 0.64
CA THR A 48 -5.96 -5.37 1.14
C THR A 48 -4.78 -4.82 1.92
N LEU A 49 -4.14 -3.77 1.41
CA LEU A 49 -3.01 -3.17 2.10
C LEU A 49 -3.44 -2.54 3.43
N ALA A 50 -4.65 -1.99 3.49
CA ALA A 50 -5.17 -1.46 4.74
C ALA A 50 -5.42 -2.58 5.75
N ASP A 51 -5.91 -3.73 5.28
CA ASP A 51 -6.15 -4.86 6.17
C ASP A 51 -4.86 -5.38 6.79
N THR A 52 -3.75 -5.25 6.09
CA THR A 52 -2.46 -5.73 6.60
C THR A 52 -1.71 -4.67 7.39
N GLY A 53 -2.26 -3.45 7.49
CA GLY A 53 -1.66 -2.40 8.28
C GLY A 53 -0.65 -1.52 7.57
N LEU A 54 -0.44 -1.74 6.27
CA LEU A 54 0.50 -0.91 5.50
C LEU A 54 -0.12 0.41 5.09
N LEU A 55 -1.42 0.42 4.86
CA LEU A 55 -2.20 1.63 4.63
C LEU A 55 -3.26 1.72 5.71
N LYS A 56 -3.88 2.89 5.82
CA LYS A 56 -5.06 3.01 6.66
C LYS A 56 -6.07 3.92 5.97
N SER A 57 -7.34 3.66 6.26
CA SER A 57 -8.42 4.50 5.76
C SER A 57 -8.41 5.81 6.54
N ALA A 58 -8.42 6.92 5.82
CA ALA A 58 -8.34 8.25 6.43
C ALA A 58 -9.64 9.03 6.25
N GLY A 59 -10.72 8.34 5.85
CA GLY A 59 -11.99 8.96 5.59
C GLY A 59 -12.67 8.22 4.47
N THR A 60 -13.76 8.76 3.98
CA THR A 60 -14.52 8.09 2.91
C THR A 60 -13.67 7.97 1.66
N GLY A 61 -13.22 6.77 1.38
CA GLY A 61 -12.46 6.51 0.16
C GLY A 61 -11.04 7.02 0.15
N LEU A 62 -10.56 7.59 1.27
CA LEU A 62 -9.19 8.11 1.36
C LEU A 62 -8.29 7.10 2.06
N TYR A 63 -7.04 7.03 1.61
CA TYR A 63 -6.03 6.16 2.21
C TYR A 63 -4.76 6.94 2.47
N GLN A 64 -3.97 6.48 3.42
CA GLN A 64 -2.64 7.03 3.67
C GLN A 64 -1.70 5.94 4.14
N LEU A 65 -0.41 6.19 4.00
CA LEU A 65 0.61 5.23 4.42
C LEU A 65 0.77 5.30 5.94
N THR A 66 0.90 4.13 6.56
CA THR A 66 1.09 4.04 8.01
C THR A 66 2.58 4.02 8.35
N ASP A 67 2.88 4.15 9.66
CA ASP A 67 4.26 3.98 10.11
C ASP A 67 4.79 2.60 9.73
N THR A 68 3.94 1.58 9.81
CA THR A 68 4.32 0.24 9.38
C THR A 68 4.67 0.23 7.90
N GLY A 69 3.89 0.96 7.08
CA GLY A 69 4.17 1.05 5.66
C GLY A 69 5.51 1.73 5.39
N TYR A 70 5.80 2.80 6.09
CA TYR A 70 7.10 3.47 5.95
C TYR A 70 8.25 2.56 6.36
N ALA A 71 8.07 1.84 7.48
CA ALA A 71 9.11 0.91 7.95
C ALA A 71 9.36 -0.19 6.93
N TYR A 72 8.30 -0.69 6.32
CA TYR A 72 8.46 -1.72 5.29
C TYR A 72 9.28 -1.19 4.11
N LEU A 73 8.95 0.01 3.64
CA LEU A 73 9.65 0.58 2.49
C LEU A 73 11.10 0.91 2.82
N ALA A 74 11.39 1.23 4.08
CA ALA A 74 12.75 1.49 4.52
C ALA A 74 13.55 0.22 4.76
N GLY A 75 12.92 -0.94 4.66
CA GLY A 75 13.60 -2.21 4.90
C GLY A 75 13.80 -2.51 6.37
N GLU A 76 13.05 -1.85 7.24
CA GLU A 76 13.21 -1.98 8.69
C GLU A 76 12.21 -2.93 9.32
N LEU A 77 11.24 -3.38 8.55
CA LEU A 77 10.19 -4.25 9.06
C LEU A 77 10.53 -5.71 8.74
N ASP A 78 10.34 -6.57 9.74
CA ASP A 78 10.48 -8.01 9.52
C ASP A 78 9.28 -8.45 8.69
N ILE A 79 9.52 -8.92 7.47
CA ILE A 79 8.40 -9.27 6.58
C ILE A 79 7.56 -10.41 7.11
N SER A 80 8.06 -11.19 8.06
CA SER A 80 7.24 -12.23 8.67
C SER A 80 6.02 -11.63 9.36
N GLU A 81 6.08 -10.36 9.76
CA GLU A 81 4.94 -9.69 10.36
C GLU A 81 3.85 -9.38 9.35
N LEU A 82 4.19 -9.38 8.06
CA LEU A 82 3.24 -9.11 6.99
C LEU A 82 2.71 -10.39 6.34
N GLU A 83 3.37 -11.51 6.57
CA GLU A 83 2.92 -12.78 5.99
C GLU A 83 1.75 -13.29 6.81
N THR A 84 0.68 -13.63 6.13
CA THR A 84 -0.49 -14.16 6.81
C THR A 84 -0.44 -15.67 6.79
N GLU A 85 -0.90 -16.26 7.87
CA GLU A 85 -1.01 -17.71 7.98
C GLU A 85 -2.43 -18.11 7.71
N GLU A 86 -2.61 -19.05 6.82
CA GLU A 86 -3.95 -19.47 6.43
C GLU A 86 -4.32 -20.81 7.01
#